data_72429863d673cf32603ba37eb9457192
#
_entry.id   72429863d673cf32603ba37eb9457192
#
_cell.length_a   1.000
_cell.length_b   1.000
_cell.length_c   1.000
_cell.angle_alpha   90.00
_cell.angle_beta   90.00
_cell.angle_gamma   90.00
#
_symmetry.space_group_name_H-M   'P 1'
#
loop_
_entity.id
_entity.type
_entity.pdbx_description
1 polymer ?
#
loop_
_entity_poly.entity_id
_entity_poly.type
_entity_poly.pdbx_seq_one_letter_code
_entity_poly.pdbx_strand_id
1 'polypeptide(L)'
;PSSAASDVYKRQTLSWAITLFGTAVGAGILFLPIDAGSFGFLPLLLITLFIGPMVFFSHRTYARIVAASPVKGLDVLQVVTALAGRNRGLMTGLMYWLSIYPIVLIYGVSITNTMDSFVVNQLHGPEVPRWLMALLCVGVLTGAYALGKKATLAFANLLVYPLIIALAAVSFYLIPQWDLASFRSYESDVPFWKAMLLILPVFVFSFNHMPAMSQFALDVQKKYPDDLESTKKAVAKTELITTVLLVVFTMFFVWSCTLALGADGMDAAREQNIPVLSYLANETDTPFLAVLSPIVALCAIASSYFGHVMGAEEGTTYLVRAVAPGAAERLDPKKLRWGIYVFIFVTTVIAGIVNPSILDLISVVGGVFITFLVYIVPMLLFRYAKDYQRYANKPETWFVFVLGTVIMCVAIWQMFAG
;
A
#
# COMPACT_ATOMS: atom_id res chain seq x y z
N PRO A 1 -29.24 0.99 22.60
CA PRO A 1 -29.27 0.32 21.28
C PRO A 1 -29.59 -1.15 21.49
N SER A 2 -30.58 -1.67 20.71
CA SER A 2 -30.95 -3.08 20.78
C SER A 2 -29.70 -3.95 20.48
N SER A 3 -29.61 -5.17 21.02
CA SER A 3 -28.50 -6.10 20.76
C SER A 3 -28.24 -6.27 19.26
N ALA A 4 -29.30 -6.31 18.44
CA ALA A 4 -29.19 -6.40 16.98
C ALA A 4 -28.46 -5.19 16.33
N ALA A 5 -28.74 -3.97 16.77
CA ALA A 5 -28.05 -2.76 16.27
C ALA A 5 -26.57 -2.76 16.66
N SER A 6 -26.25 -3.25 17.87
CA SER A 6 -24.85 -3.42 18.32
C SER A 6 -24.10 -4.44 17.47
N ASP A 7 -24.76 -5.54 17.09
CA ASP A 7 -24.13 -6.61 16.29
C ASP A 7 -23.91 -6.20 14.82
N VAL A 8 -24.88 -5.48 14.23
CA VAL A 8 -24.71 -4.88 12.89
C VAL A 8 -23.54 -3.88 12.89
N TYR A 9 -23.42 -3.06 13.94
CA TYR A 9 -22.33 -2.12 14.09
C TYR A 9 -20.96 -2.81 14.17
N LYS A 10 -20.85 -3.87 14.98
CA LYS A 10 -19.62 -4.65 15.13
C LYS A 10 -19.21 -5.30 13.81
N ARG A 11 -20.16 -5.89 13.09
CA ARG A 11 -19.92 -6.51 11.76
C ARG A 11 -19.42 -5.50 10.74
N GLN A 12 -20.01 -4.31 10.68
CA GLN A 12 -19.60 -3.26 9.74
C GLN A 12 -18.21 -2.72 10.07
N THR A 13 -17.88 -2.50 11.33
CA THR A 13 -16.55 -2.07 11.79
C THR A 13 -15.49 -3.10 11.41
N LEU A 14 -15.76 -4.39 11.65
CA LEU A 14 -14.83 -5.46 11.28
C LEU A 14 -14.71 -5.61 9.76
N SER A 15 -15.79 -5.51 9.02
CA SER A 15 -15.78 -5.55 7.55
C SER A 15 -14.87 -4.45 6.96
N TRP A 16 -15.00 -3.22 7.46
CA TRP A 16 -14.11 -2.13 7.03
C TRP A 16 -12.67 -2.34 7.46
N ALA A 17 -12.42 -2.82 8.67
CA ALA A 17 -11.07 -3.12 9.13
C ALA A 17 -10.38 -4.17 8.24
N ILE A 18 -11.10 -5.22 7.81
CA ILE A 18 -10.61 -6.23 6.87
C ILE A 18 -10.38 -5.64 5.47
N THR A 19 -11.28 -4.77 5.00
CA THR A 19 -11.11 -4.09 3.69
C THR A 19 -9.87 -3.18 3.69
N LEU A 20 -9.67 -2.41 4.74
CA LEU A 20 -8.49 -1.54 4.90
C LEU A 20 -7.21 -2.37 5.04
N PHE A 21 -7.25 -3.46 5.80
CA PHE A 21 -6.16 -4.43 5.87
C PHE A 21 -5.81 -4.98 4.48
N GLY A 22 -6.80 -5.46 3.73
CA GLY A 22 -6.60 -5.99 2.38
C GLY A 22 -6.09 -4.94 1.39
N THR A 23 -6.43 -3.67 1.59
CA THR A 23 -5.90 -2.55 0.78
C THR A 23 -4.40 -2.36 1.01
N ALA A 24 -3.92 -2.52 2.24
CA ALA A 24 -2.50 -2.42 2.57
C ALA A 24 -1.71 -3.66 2.14
N VAL A 25 -2.31 -4.86 2.26
CA VAL A 25 -1.61 -6.13 1.97
C VAL A 25 -1.48 -6.34 0.46
N GLY A 26 -0.31 -6.05 -0.06
CA GLY A 26 0.03 -6.19 -1.48
C GLY A 26 1.53 -6.42 -1.67
N ALA A 27 2.09 -5.97 -2.80
CA ALA A 27 3.52 -6.10 -3.09
C ALA A 27 4.39 -5.51 -1.96
N GLY A 28 3.99 -4.41 -1.35
CA GLY A 28 4.73 -3.79 -0.25
C GLY A 28 5.10 -4.77 0.85
N ILE A 29 4.14 -5.55 1.32
CA ILE A 29 4.38 -6.54 2.39
C ILE A 29 5.30 -7.68 1.93
N LEU A 30 5.23 -8.05 0.66
CA LEU A 30 6.08 -9.12 0.10
C LEU A 30 7.55 -8.70 -0.08
N PHE A 31 7.81 -7.39 -0.18
CA PHE A 31 9.16 -6.83 -0.28
C PHE A 31 9.67 -6.25 1.05
N LEU A 32 8.78 -6.01 2.00
CA LEU A 32 9.13 -5.41 3.29
C LEU A 32 10.21 -6.19 4.07
N PRO A 33 10.17 -7.54 4.17
CA PRO A 33 11.22 -8.29 4.85
C PRO A 33 12.60 -8.06 4.24
N ILE A 34 12.66 -7.96 2.91
CA ILE A 34 13.91 -7.77 2.15
C ILE A 34 14.57 -6.45 2.55
N ASP A 35 13.81 -5.36 2.54
CA ASP A 35 14.33 -4.05 2.89
C ASP A 35 14.59 -3.92 4.40
N ALA A 36 13.62 -4.28 5.22
CA ALA A 36 13.70 -4.15 6.66
C ALA A 36 14.77 -5.05 7.31
N GLY A 37 14.96 -6.26 6.77
CA GLY A 37 15.94 -7.22 7.24
C GLY A 37 17.39 -6.80 6.97
N SER A 38 17.64 -6.10 5.86
CA SER A 38 19.00 -5.65 5.50
C SER A 38 19.58 -4.57 6.45
N PHE A 39 18.74 -3.91 7.24
CA PHE A 39 19.19 -2.92 8.23
C PHE A 39 19.57 -3.54 9.60
N GLY A 40 19.31 -4.82 9.79
CA GLY A 40 19.69 -5.56 10.97
C GLY A 40 18.65 -5.56 12.10
N PHE A 41 19.01 -6.24 13.20
CA PHE A 41 18.09 -6.56 14.29
C PHE A 41 17.51 -5.34 15.01
N LEU A 42 18.36 -4.40 15.41
CA LEU A 42 17.94 -3.28 16.28
C LEU A 42 17.03 -2.29 15.54
N PRO A 43 17.33 -1.85 14.30
CA PRO A 43 16.37 -1.05 13.52
C PRO A 43 15.03 -1.74 13.32
N LEU A 44 15.01 -3.04 12.97
CA LEU A 44 13.78 -3.81 12.80
C LEU A 44 12.97 -3.91 14.10
N LEU A 45 13.62 -4.15 15.24
CA LEU A 45 12.96 -4.20 16.55
C LEU A 45 12.31 -2.86 16.90
N LEU A 46 13.03 -1.78 16.74
CA LEU A 46 12.52 -0.44 17.09
C LEU A 46 11.37 -0.01 16.19
N ILE A 47 11.47 -0.24 14.88
CA ILE A 47 10.35 0.09 13.99
C ILE A 47 9.13 -0.79 14.28
N THR A 48 9.31 -2.04 14.68
CA THR A 48 8.19 -2.93 15.09
C THR A 48 7.40 -2.32 16.25
N LEU A 49 8.08 -1.72 17.23
CA LEU A 49 7.43 -1.06 18.36
C LEU A 49 6.78 0.27 17.97
N PHE A 50 7.33 0.96 16.96
CA PHE A 50 6.91 2.30 16.57
C PHE A 50 5.84 2.31 15.47
N ILE A 51 5.77 1.27 14.63
CA ILE A 51 4.90 1.25 13.45
C ILE A 51 3.41 1.37 13.79
N GLY A 52 2.97 0.78 14.91
CA GLY A 52 1.58 0.87 15.34
C GLY A 52 1.10 2.32 15.54
N PRO A 53 1.72 3.10 16.43
CA PRO A 53 1.44 4.53 16.58
C PRO A 53 1.57 5.32 15.26
N MET A 54 2.59 5.05 14.46
CA MET A 54 2.82 5.71 13.19
C MET A 54 1.63 5.53 12.24
N VAL A 55 1.18 4.31 12.03
CA VAL A 55 0.06 3.97 11.14
C VAL A 55 -1.26 4.49 11.69
N PHE A 56 -1.54 4.23 12.96
CA PHE A 56 -2.79 4.64 13.60
C PHE A 56 -3.01 6.14 13.54
N PHE A 57 -2.04 6.93 13.96
CA PHE A 57 -2.20 8.37 14.00
C PHE A 57 -2.23 9.01 12.61
N SER A 58 -1.41 8.54 11.67
CA SER A 58 -1.38 9.08 10.31
C SER A 58 -2.69 8.83 9.56
N HIS A 59 -3.16 7.60 9.51
CA HIS A 59 -4.37 7.25 8.76
C HIS A 59 -5.65 7.79 9.44
N ARG A 60 -5.72 7.75 10.76
CA ARG A 60 -6.82 8.40 11.49
C ARG A 60 -6.86 9.91 11.22
N THR A 61 -5.71 10.57 11.19
CA THR A 61 -5.63 12.01 10.90
C THR A 61 -6.05 12.31 9.46
N TYR A 62 -5.63 11.48 8.52
CA TYR A 62 -6.07 11.56 7.13
C TYR A 62 -7.58 11.33 6.98
N ALA A 63 -8.14 10.32 7.62
CA ALA A 63 -9.60 10.05 7.60
C ALA A 63 -10.44 11.23 8.13
N ARG A 64 -9.90 12.01 9.06
CA ARG A 64 -10.57 13.21 9.58
C ARG A 64 -10.85 14.26 8.53
N ILE A 65 -10.10 14.31 7.43
CA ILE A 65 -10.36 15.21 6.31
C ILE A 65 -11.80 15.04 5.81
N VAL A 66 -12.21 13.79 5.59
CA VAL A 66 -13.58 13.47 5.17
C VAL A 66 -14.55 13.43 6.35
N ALA A 67 -14.21 12.69 7.39
CA ALA A 67 -15.11 12.44 8.52
C ALA A 67 -15.55 13.71 9.25
N ALA A 68 -14.68 14.71 9.35
CA ALA A 68 -14.96 15.99 9.99
C ALA A 68 -15.31 17.12 9.00
N SER A 69 -15.51 16.81 7.72
CA SER A 69 -15.81 17.82 6.71
C SER A 69 -17.15 18.54 7.00
N PRO A 70 -17.15 19.87 6.93
CA PRO A 70 -18.40 20.64 7.02
C PRO A 70 -19.30 20.40 5.79
N VAL A 71 -18.70 20.04 4.65
CA VAL A 71 -19.43 19.65 3.44
C VAL A 71 -19.51 18.14 3.37
N LYS A 72 -20.71 17.60 3.50
CA LYS A 72 -20.93 16.16 3.54
C LYS A 72 -20.87 15.51 2.15
N GLY A 73 -20.49 14.24 2.09
CA GLY A 73 -20.51 13.43 0.86
C GLY A 73 -19.36 13.70 -0.11
N LEU A 74 -18.34 14.44 0.30
CA LEU A 74 -17.15 14.72 -0.50
C LEU A 74 -16.00 13.80 -0.11
N ASP A 75 -15.27 13.27 -1.10
CA ASP A 75 -14.01 12.58 -0.91
C ASP A 75 -12.87 13.54 -0.50
N VAL A 76 -11.68 12.99 -0.21
CA VAL A 76 -10.54 13.80 0.25
C VAL A 76 -10.16 14.90 -0.75
N LEU A 77 -10.10 14.59 -2.06
CA LEU A 77 -9.71 15.57 -3.08
C LEU A 77 -10.76 16.67 -3.24
N GLN A 78 -12.03 16.30 -3.20
CA GLN A 78 -13.15 17.24 -3.25
C GLN A 78 -13.18 18.15 -2.02
N VAL A 79 -12.94 17.60 -0.82
CA VAL A 79 -12.84 18.39 0.42
C VAL A 79 -11.68 19.38 0.35
N VAL A 80 -10.50 18.95 -0.07
CA VAL A 80 -9.33 19.85 -0.22
C VAL A 80 -9.64 20.94 -1.25
N THR A 81 -10.25 20.58 -2.39
CA THR A 81 -10.61 21.54 -3.43
C THR A 81 -11.64 22.55 -2.93
N ALA A 82 -12.67 22.08 -2.23
CA ALA A 82 -13.75 22.95 -1.72
C ALA A 82 -13.25 23.93 -0.64
N LEU A 83 -12.37 23.49 0.24
CA LEU A 83 -11.92 24.28 1.40
C LEU A 83 -10.62 25.05 1.17
N ALA A 84 -9.72 24.55 0.32
CA ALA A 84 -8.40 25.13 0.09
C ALA A 84 -8.24 25.75 -1.32
N GLY A 85 -9.22 25.57 -2.19
CA GLY A 85 -9.27 26.15 -3.55
C GLY A 85 -8.68 25.24 -4.62
N ARG A 86 -9.00 25.58 -5.89
CA ARG A 86 -8.70 24.77 -7.08
C ARG A 86 -7.22 24.40 -7.22
N ASN A 87 -6.30 25.32 -7.04
CA ASN A 87 -4.88 25.08 -7.28
C ASN A 87 -4.31 24.07 -6.28
N ARG A 88 -4.70 24.17 -4.99
CA ARG A 88 -4.29 23.21 -3.96
C ARG A 88 -4.96 21.84 -4.17
N GLY A 89 -6.21 21.84 -4.62
CA GLY A 89 -6.92 20.62 -5.04
C GLY A 89 -6.21 19.92 -6.19
N LEU A 90 -5.79 20.66 -7.23
CA LEU A 90 -5.03 20.11 -8.36
C LEU A 90 -3.68 19.53 -7.93
N MET A 91 -2.94 20.25 -7.08
CA MET A 91 -1.66 19.75 -6.54
C MET A 91 -1.87 18.46 -5.73
N THR A 92 -2.89 18.43 -4.86
CA THR A 92 -3.24 17.25 -4.09
C THR A 92 -3.67 16.10 -5.00
N GLY A 93 -4.44 16.38 -6.06
CA GLY A 93 -4.85 15.41 -7.07
C GLY A 93 -3.68 14.83 -7.86
N LEU A 94 -2.70 15.65 -8.23
CA LEU A 94 -1.47 15.17 -8.87
C LEU A 94 -0.67 14.28 -7.93
N MET A 95 -0.50 14.67 -6.67
CA MET A 95 0.19 13.84 -5.67
C MET A 95 -0.56 12.53 -5.39
N TYR A 96 -1.89 12.58 -5.38
CA TYR A 96 -2.73 11.37 -5.28
C TYR A 96 -2.48 10.42 -6.46
N TRP A 97 -2.47 10.93 -7.68
CA TRP A 97 -2.17 10.14 -8.86
C TRP A 97 -0.76 9.55 -8.80
N LEU A 98 0.25 10.35 -8.42
CA LEU A 98 1.63 9.90 -8.24
C LEU A 98 1.81 8.92 -7.07
N SER A 99 0.91 8.89 -6.10
CA SER A 99 0.92 7.90 -5.02
C SER A 99 0.28 6.56 -5.39
N ILE A 100 -0.51 6.51 -6.46
CA ILE A 100 -1.27 5.30 -6.85
C ILE A 100 -0.79 4.73 -8.18
N TYR A 101 -0.64 5.55 -9.21
CA TYR A 101 -0.27 5.08 -10.54
C TYR A 101 1.07 4.32 -10.58
N PRO A 102 2.16 4.81 -9.95
CA PRO A 102 3.41 4.06 -9.90
C PRO A 102 3.29 2.70 -9.19
N ILE A 103 2.34 2.54 -8.26
CA ILE A 103 2.08 1.25 -7.61
C ILE A 103 1.56 0.24 -8.63
N VAL A 104 0.74 0.66 -9.58
CA VAL A 104 0.30 -0.22 -10.70
C VAL A 104 1.50 -0.69 -11.51
N LEU A 105 2.48 0.18 -11.77
CA LEU A 105 3.73 -0.19 -12.44
C LEU A 105 4.54 -1.20 -11.61
N ILE A 106 4.69 -0.98 -10.31
CA ILE A 106 5.34 -1.90 -9.37
C ILE A 106 4.71 -3.28 -9.43
N TYR A 107 3.39 -3.36 -9.44
CA TYR A 107 2.67 -4.65 -9.56
C TYR A 107 2.92 -5.33 -10.90
N GLY A 108 3.02 -4.57 -11.98
CA GLY A 108 3.37 -5.11 -13.31
C GLY A 108 4.76 -5.73 -13.34
N VAL A 109 5.75 -5.07 -12.73
CA VAL A 109 7.11 -5.62 -12.57
C VAL A 109 7.07 -6.86 -11.66
N SER A 110 6.42 -6.75 -10.51
CA SER A 110 6.36 -7.80 -9.51
C SER A 110 5.69 -9.08 -10.03
N ILE A 111 4.54 -8.96 -10.73
CA ILE A 111 3.86 -10.14 -11.29
C ILE A 111 4.69 -10.80 -12.39
N THR A 112 5.37 -10.01 -13.22
CA THR A 112 6.24 -10.52 -14.27
C THR A 112 7.40 -11.31 -13.66
N ASN A 113 8.09 -10.76 -12.66
CA ASN A 113 9.21 -11.42 -11.98
C ASN A 113 8.74 -12.68 -11.23
N THR A 114 7.60 -12.61 -10.55
CA THR A 114 7.04 -13.76 -9.81
C THR A 114 6.68 -14.90 -10.75
N MET A 115 6.03 -14.60 -11.88
CA MET A 115 5.65 -15.63 -12.87
C MET A 115 6.86 -16.22 -13.57
N ASP A 116 7.83 -15.39 -13.93
CA ASP A 116 9.08 -15.86 -14.54
C ASP A 116 9.81 -16.82 -13.58
N SER A 117 10.00 -16.41 -12.34
CA SER A 117 10.59 -17.26 -11.29
C SER A 117 9.80 -18.56 -11.08
N PHE A 118 8.48 -18.51 -11.05
CA PHE A 118 7.63 -19.68 -10.86
C PHE A 118 7.72 -20.67 -12.03
N VAL A 119 7.68 -20.18 -13.25
CA VAL A 119 7.79 -21.03 -14.45
C VAL A 119 9.14 -21.72 -14.52
N VAL A 120 10.23 -20.99 -14.29
CA VAL A 120 11.58 -21.54 -14.42
C VAL A 120 11.93 -22.45 -13.23
N ASN A 121 11.71 -21.99 -12.00
CA ASN A 121 12.24 -22.67 -10.80
C ASN A 121 11.29 -23.76 -10.25
N GLN A 122 9.97 -23.52 -10.25
CA GLN A 122 9.02 -24.49 -9.67
C GLN A 122 8.43 -25.43 -10.74
N LEU A 123 8.10 -24.92 -11.92
CA LEU A 123 7.55 -25.75 -12.99
C LEU A 123 8.62 -26.37 -13.89
N HIS A 124 9.90 -26.00 -13.72
CA HIS A 124 11.00 -26.41 -14.60
C HIS A 124 10.70 -26.21 -16.09
N GLY A 125 9.94 -25.12 -16.37
CA GLY A 125 9.55 -24.74 -17.72
C GLY A 125 10.67 -24.00 -18.47
N PRO A 126 10.46 -23.73 -19.77
CA PRO A 126 11.43 -22.97 -20.56
C PRO A 126 11.45 -21.50 -20.12
N GLU A 127 12.59 -20.85 -20.30
CA GLU A 127 12.69 -19.40 -20.19
C GLU A 127 11.79 -18.71 -21.22
N VAL A 128 10.87 -17.88 -20.75
CA VAL A 128 9.98 -17.10 -21.61
C VAL A 128 10.58 -15.72 -21.84
N PRO A 129 10.62 -15.22 -23.09
CA PRO A 129 11.11 -13.85 -23.32
C PRO A 129 10.37 -12.84 -22.44
N ARG A 130 11.11 -11.97 -21.75
CA ARG A 130 10.57 -11.06 -20.73
C ARG A 130 9.41 -10.20 -21.24
N TRP A 131 9.51 -9.69 -22.49
CA TRP A 131 8.45 -8.91 -23.12
C TRP A 131 7.14 -9.69 -23.24
N LEU A 132 7.22 -10.99 -23.53
CA LEU A 132 6.06 -11.86 -23.66
C LEU A 132 5.47 -12.17 -22.28
N MET A 133 6.31 -12.45 -21.28
CA MET A 133 5.86 -12.66 -19.90
C MET A 133 5.14 -11.42 -19.35
N ALA A 134 5.73 -10.22 -19.52
CA ALA A 134 5.11 -8.96 -19.11
C ALA A 134 3.76 -8.73 -19.84
N LEU A 135 3.73 -8.95 -21.15
CA LEU A 135 2.52 -8.78 -21.96
C LEU A 135 1.39 -9.71 -21.50
N LEU A 136 1.69 -10.97 -21.23
CA LEU A 136 0.71 -11.97 -20.77
C LEU A 136 0.21 -11.65 -19.35
N CYS A 137 1.12 -11.43 -18.41
CA CYS A 137 0.74 -11.19 -17.02
C CYS A 137 -0.07 -9.91 -16.85
N VAL A 138 0.44 -8.81 -17.38
CA VAL A 138 -0.25 -7.51 -17.30
C VAL A 138 -1.53 -7.51 -18.15
N GLY A 139 -1.51 -8.21 -19.29
CA GLY A 139 -2.67 -8.37 -20.16
C GLY A 139 -3.82 -9.09 -19.49
N VAL A 140 -3.54 -10.19 -18.79
CA VAL A 140 -4.56 -10.93 -18.02
C VAL A 140 -5.14 -10.05 -16.89
N LEU A 141 -4.30 -9.36 -16.11
CA LEU A 141 -4.77 -8.52 -15.01
C LEU A 141 -5.58 -7.32 -15.51
N THR A 142 -5.04 -6.56 -16.43
CA THR A 142 -5.71 -5.35 -16.96
C THR A 142 -6.96 -5.74 -17.77
N GLY A 143 -6.90 -6.81 -18.54
CA GLY A 143 -8.03 -7.33 -19.29
C GLY A 143 -9.16 -7.81 -18.38
N ALA A 144 -8.86 -8.57 -17.35
CA ALA A 144 -9.85 -9.01 -16.35
C ALA A 144 -10.55 -7.81 -15.69
N TYR A 145 -9.80 -6.80 -15.30
CA TYR A 145 -10.35 -5.56 -14.73
C TYR A 145 -11.25 -4.82 -15.73
N ALA A 146 -10.80 -4.65 -16.96
CA ALA A 146 -11.54 -3.93 -18.01
C ALA A 146 -12.85 -4.61 -18.41
N LEU A 147 -12.89 -5.94 -18.41
CA LEU A 147 -14.07 -6.72 -18.77
C LEU A 147 -15.06 -6.91 -17.62
N GLY A 148 -14.60 -6.91 -16.38
CA GLY A 148 -15.42 -7.25 -15.23
C GLY A 148 -15.10 -6.47 -13.95
N LYS A 149 -15.00 -5.14 -14.01
CA LYS A 149 -14.58 -4.28 -12.88
C LYS A 149 -15.24 -4.66 -11.54
N LYS A 150 -16.58 -4.76 -11.47
CA LYS A 150 -17.28 -5.09 -10.21
C LYS A 150 -16.99 -6.51 -9.74
N ALA A 151 -16.99 -7.48 -10.65
CA ALA A 151 -16.71 -8.87 -10.32
C ALA A 151 -15.26 -9.05 -9.91
N THR A 152 -14.34 -8.39 -10.58
CA THR A 152 -12.90 -8.44 -10.28
C THR A 152 -12.58 -7.85 -8.91
N LEU A 153 -13.21 -6.72 -8.55
CA LEU A 153 -13.06 -6.11 -7.21
C LEU A 153 -13.68 -6.98 -6.11
N ALA A 154 -14.84 -7.59 -6.37
CA ALA A 154 -15.45 -8.52 -5.41
C ALA A 154 -14.56 -9.76 -5.19
N PHE A 155 -13.98 -10.29 -6.27
CA PHE A 155 -13.04 -11.40 -6.20
C PHE A 155 -11.74 -11.01 -5.46
N ALA A 156 -11.19 -9.83 -5.75
CA ALA A 156 -10.03 -9.30 -5.03
C ALA A 156 -10.27 -9.23 -3.51
N ASN A 157 -11.43 -8.71 -3.09
CA ASN A 157 -11.79 -8.69 -1.67
C ASN A 157 -11.92 -10.09 -1.07
N LEU A 158 -12.45 -11.06 -1.83
CA LEU A 158 -12.55 -12.44 -1.38
C LEU A 158 -11.16 -13.09 -1.16
N LEU A 159 -10.18 -12.72 -1.98
CA LEU A 159 -8.82 -13.24 -1.87
C LEU A 159 -8.08 -12.79 -0.59
N VAL A 160 -8.53 -11.73 0.08
CA VAL A 160 -7.90 -11.21 1.30
C VAL A 160 -7.97 -12.25 2.43
N TYR A 161 -9.07 -12.99 2.59
CA TYR A 161 -9.21 -13.99 3.65
C TYR A 161 -8.22 -15.14 3.53
N PRO A 162 -8.14 -15.87 2.38
CA PRO A 162 -7.13 -16.90 2.22
C PRO A 162 -5.71 -16.35 2.27
N LEU A 163 -5.49 -15.11 1.83
CA LEU A 163 -4.19 -14.45 1.88
C LEU A 163 -3.71 -14.26 3.33
N ILE A 164 -4.58 -13.78 4.23
CA ILE A 164 -4.26 -13.65 5.67
C ILE A 164 -3.87 -15.01 6.25
N ILE A 165 -4.68 -16.03 5.97
CA ILE A 165 -4.44 -17.40 6.46
C ILE A 165 -3.11 -17.95 5.93
N ALA A 166 -2.84 -17.73 4.65
CA ALA A 166 -1.63 -18.23 4.00
C ALA A 166 -0.37 -17.51 4.48
N LEU A 167 -0.41 -16.19 4.68
CA LEU A 167 0.70 -15.44 5.29
C LEU A 167 0.99 -15.93 6.72
N ALA A 168 -0.05 -16.15 7.52
CA ALA A 168 0.10 -16.72 8.84
C ALA A 168 0.69 -18.14 8.79
N ALA A 169 0.19 -19.00 7.89
CA ALA A 169 0.67 -20.36 7.71
C ALA A 169 2.17 -20.41 7.34
N VAL A 170 2.60 -19.57 6.38
CA VAL A 170 4.02 -19.45 6.01
C VAL A 170 4.83 -18.95 7.21
N SER A 171 4.35 -17.93 7.93
CA SER A 171 5.05 -17.38 9.08
C SER A 171 5.26 -18.43 10.19
N PHE A 172 4.25 -19.23 10.50
CA PHE A 172 4.38 -20.34 11.45
C PHE A 172 5.29 -21.47 10.94
N TYR A 173 5.19 -21.78 9.65
CA TYR A 173 6.02 -22.81 9.02
C TYR A 173 7.52 -22.50 9.11
N LEU A 174 7.89 -21.21 9.07
CA LEU A 174 9.28 -20.76 9.12
C LEU A 174 9.88 -20.76 10.54
N ILE A 175 9.09 -20.87 11.61
CA ILE A 175 9.59 -20.78 12.99
C ILE A 175 10.74 -21.78 13.28
N PRO A 176 10.70 -23.04 12.86
CA PRO A 176 11.81 -23.97 13.09
C PRO A 176 13.13 -23.57 12.42
N GLN A 177 13.08 -22.68 11.44
CA GLN A 177 14.24 -22.17 10.68
C GLN A 177 14.77 -20.85 11.24
N TRP A 178 14.18 -20.31 12.30
CA TRP A 178 14.63 -19.03 12.88
C TRP A 178 16.01 -19.13 13.48
N ASP A 179 16.90 -18.27 13.05
CA ASP A 179 18.22 -18.06 13.64
C ASP A 179 18.36 -16.65 14.21
N LEU A 180 17.85 -16.48 15.42
CA LEU A 180 17.94 -15.22 16.14
C LEU A 180 19.38 -14.84 16.49
N ALA A 181 20.23 -15.82 16.77
CA ALA A 181 21.62 -15.58 17.18
C ALA A 181 22.41 -14.98 16.00
N SER A 182 22.29 -15.59 14.82
CA SER A 182 22.92 -15.10 13.60
C SER A 182 22.42 -13.70 13.24
N PHE A 183 21.10 -13.47 13.25
CA PHE A 183 20.55 -12.18 12.91
C PHE A 183 20.92 -11.06 13.90
N ARG A 184 21.02 -11.37 15.20
CA ARG A 184 21.50 -10.40 16.22
C ARG A 184 22.97 -10.02 16.08
N SER A 185 23.79 -10.94 15.57
CA SER A 185 25.22 -10.69 15.35
C SER A 185 25.52 -10.00 14.04
N TYR A 186 24.52 -9.89 13.15
CA TYR A 186 24.67 -9.18 11.88
C TYR A 186 24.85 -7.68 12.12
N GLU A 187 25.92 -7.13 11.57
CA GLU A 187 26.23 -5.70 11.56
C GLU A 187 26.00 -5.16 10.14
N SER A 188 25.03 -4.27 9.99
CA SER A 188 24.80 -3.57 8.74
C SER A 188 25.92 -2.56 8.47
N ASP A 189 26.35 -2.43 7.21
CA ASP A 189 27.28 -1.39 6.76
C ASP A 189 26.70 0.03 6.92
N VAL A 190 25.39 0.14 7.15
CA VAL A 190 24.71 1.40 7.32
C VAL A 190 24.70 1.79 8.80
N PRO A 191 25.18 2.99 9.18
CA PRO A 191 25.08 3.47 10.56
C PRO A 191 23.67 3.42 11.10
N PHE A 192 23.49 3.01 12.36
CA PHE A 192 22.19 2.82 13.02
C PHE A 192 21.19 3.96 12.80
N TRP A 193 21.60 5.21 13.02
CA TRP A 193 20.71 6.36 12.83
C TRP A 193 20.25 6.53 11.39
N LYS A 194 21.12 6.21 10.42
CA LYS A 194 20.79 6.24 9.00
C LYS A 194 19.84 5.11 8.66
N ALA A 195 20.09 3.89 9.14
CA ALA A 195 19.20 2.74 8.99
C ALA A 195 17.78 3.04 9.49
N MET A 196 17.65 3.67 10.67
CA MET A 196 16.36 4.09 11.23
C MET A 196 15.59 5.07 10.34
N LEU A 197 16.26 5.90 9.56
CA LEU A 197 15.63 6.82 8.63
C LEU A 197 15.30 6.15 7.29
N LEU A 198 16.20 5.31 6.79
CA LEU A 198 16.05 4.65 5.49
C LEU A 198 14.96 3.59 5.46
N ILE A 199 14.67 2.96 6.59
CA ILE A 199 13.62 1.94 6.73
C ILE A 199 12.18 2.53 6.63
N LEU A 200 12.00 3.81 6.98
CA LEU A 200 10.68 4.42 7.10
C LEU A 200 9.86 4.48 5.79
N PRO A 201 10.42 4.85 4.63
CA PRO A 201 9.67 4.93 3.38
C PRO A 201 8.97 3.61 3.00
N VAL A 202 9.66 2.48 3.14
CA VAL A 202 9.10 1.15 2.83
C VAL A 202 7.98 0.79 3.81
N PHE A 203 8.11 1.15 5.08
CA PHE A 203 7.04 0.97 6.06
C PHE A 203 5.83 1.83 5.76
N VAL A 204 6.01 3.11 5.36
CA VAL A 204 4.90 3.96 4.90
C VAL A 204 4.17 3.31 3.74
N PHE A 205 4.90 2.79 2.75
CA PHE A 205 4.31 2.11 1.60
C PHE A 205 3.55 0.85 2.01
N SER A 206 4.18 -0.02 2.79
CA SER A 206 3.67 -1.36 3.10
C SER A 206 2.46 -1.36 4.03
N PHE A 207 2.30 -0.34 4.86
CA PHE A 207 1.17 -0.18 5.77
C PHE A 207 0.10 0.78 5.23
N ASN A 208 0.27 1.26 3.99
CA ASN A 208 -0.64 2.23 3.39
C ASN A 208 -1.97 1.63 2.97
N HIS A 209 -3.05 2.16 3.53
CA HIS A 209 -4.43 1.85 3.13
C HIS A 209 -5.23 3.11 2.75
N MET A 210 -4.52 4.20 2.47
CA MET A 210 -5.09 5.47 2.04
C MET A 210 -6.11 5.35 0.89
N PRO A 211 -5.93 4.49 -0.15
CA PRO A 211 -6.85 4.44 -1.27
C PRO A 211 -8.31 4.12 -0.88
N ALA A 212 -8.53 3.36 0.19
CA ALA A 212 -9.87 3.03 0.67
C ALA A 212 -10.42 4.00 1.73
N MET A 213 -9.59 4.95 2.21
CA MET A 213 -9.94 5.80 3.36
C MET A 213 -11.09 6.76 3.09
N SER A 214 -11.14 7.37 1.90
CA SER A 214 -12.24 8.27 1.54
C SER A 214 -13.59 7.55 1.59
N GLN A 215 -13.68 6.38 0.97
CA GLN A 215 -14.93 5.61 0.95
C GLN A 215 -15.32 5.12 2.34
N PHE A 216 -14.36 4.65 3.12
CA PHE A 216 -14.57 4.28 4.52
C PHE A 216 -15.13 5.46 5.34
N ALA A 217 -14.48 6.62 5.29
CA ALA A 217 -14.90 7.79 6.03
C ALA A 217 -16.26 8.32 5.58
N LEU A 218 -16.57 8.24 4.29
CA LEU A 218 -17.88 8.59 3.72
C LEU A 218 -18.98 7.65 4.23
N ASP A 219 -18.73 6.35 4.30
CA ASP A 219 -19.72 5.39 4.82
C ASP A 219 -19.99 5.61 6.31
N VAL A 220 -18.95 5.93 7.09
CA VAL A 220 -19.13 6.29 8.50
C VAL A 220 -19.90 7.62 8.64
N GLN A 221 -19.59 8.61 7.79
CA GLN A 221 -20.28 9.91 7.79
C GLN A 221 -21.77 9.76 7.45
N LYS A 222 -22.13 8.91 6.48
CA LYS A 222 -23.52 8.60 6.13
C LYS A 222 -24.28 7.93 7.29
N LYS A 223 -23.59 7.14 8.09
CA LYS A 223 -24.20 6.45 9.24
C LYS A 223 -24.50 7.39 10.42
N TYR A 224 -23.69 8.42 10.60
CA TYR A 224 -23.81 9.42 11.66
C TYR A 224 -23.83 10.84 11.07
N PRO A 225 -24.88 11.19 10.29
CA PRO A 225 -24.87 12.41 9.47
C PRO A 225 -24.73 13.69 10.28
N ASP A 226 -25.30 13.74 11.49
CA ASP A 226 -25.32 14.93 12.36
C ASP A 226 -24.55 14.71 13.67
N ASP A 227 -23.90 13.56 13.85
CA ASP A 227 -23.14 13.22 15.05
C ASP A 227 -21.65 13.05 14.74
N LEU A 228 -20.93 14.16 14.79
CA LEU A 228 -19.48 14.18 14.56
C LEU A 228 -18.70 13.35 15.59
N GLU A 229 -19.14 13.31 16.85
CA GLU A 229 -18.42 12.56 17.87
C GLU A 229 -18.54 11.06 17.67
N SER A 230 -19.72 10.57 17.29
CA SER A 230 -19.90 9.17 16.91
C SER A 230 -19.13 8.82 15.64
N THR A 231 -19.11 9.72 14.63
CA THR A 231 -18.28 9.56 13.42
C THR A 231 -16.81 9.40 13.78
N LYS A 232 -16.27 10.29 14.62
CA LYS A 232 -14.86 10.25 15.05
C LYS A 232 -14.51 8.98 15.83
N LYS A 233 -15.40 8.55 16.74
CA LYS A 233 -15.22 7.32 17.52
C LYS A 233 -15.24 6.08 16.62
N ALA A 234 -16.15 6.02 15.66
CA ALA A 234 -16.25 4.91 14.72
C ALA A 234 -15.00 4.83 13.83
N VAL A 235 -14.52 5.95 13.29
CA VAL A 235 -13.28 6.02 12.51
C VAL A 235 -12.10 5.55 13.37
N ALA A 236 -11.91 6.11 14.56
CA ALA A 236 -10.79 5.75 15.42
C ALA A 236 -10.80 4.27 15.82
N LYS A 237 -11.97 3.70 16.10
CA LYS A 237 -12.11 2.27 16.46
C LYS A 237 -11.76 1.36 15.29
N THR A 238 -12.26 1.66 14.09
CA THR A 238 -11.95 0.87 12.90
C THR A 238 -10.46 0.94 12.56
N GLU A 239 -9.87 2.14 12.60
CA GLU A 239 -8.43 2.33 12.39
C GLU A 239 -7.57 1.58 13.42
N LEU A 240 -7.98 1.56 14.69
CA LEU A 240 -7.25 0.81 15.71
C LEU A 240 -7.27 -0.69 15.41
N ILE A 241 -8.41 -1.24 15.04
CA ILE A 241 -8.54 -2.66 14.67
C ILE A 241 -7.68 -2.95 13.41
N THR A 242 -7.79 -2.11 12.39
CA THR A 242 -6.97 -2.23 11.16
C THR A 242 -5.49 -2.20 11.48
N THR A 243 -5.04 -1.23 12.28
CA THR A 243 -3.64 -1.08 12.68
C THR A 243 -3.14 -2.31 13.44
N VAL A 244 -3.91 -2.80 14.41
CA VAL A 244 -3.54 -3.99 15.19
C VAL A 244 -3.41 -5.22 14.28
N LEU A 245 -4.37 -5.43 13.38
CA LEU A 245 -4.31 -6.53 12.41
C LEU A 245 -3.07 -6.40 11.51
N LEU A 246 -2.83 -5.22 10.95
CA LEU A 246 -1.66 -4.96 10.10
C LEU A 246 -0.35 -5.21 10.85
N VAL A 247 -0.20 -4.64 12.05
CA VAL A 247 1.03 -4.80 12.83
C VAL A 247 1.27 -6.26 13.19
N VAL A 248 0.26 -6.95 13.72
CA VAL A 248 0.41 -8.34 14.16
C VAL A 248 0.77 -9.26 12.99
N PHE A 249 -0.02 -9.25 11.92
CA PHE A 249 0.20 -10.18 10.81
C PHE A 249 1.42 -9.81 9.97
N THR A 250 1.59 -8.53 9.65
CA THR A 250 2.71 -8.08 8.82
C THR A 250 4.04 -8.22 9.55
N MET A 251 4.13 -7.80 10.81
CA MET A 251 5.40 -7.90 11.53
C MET A 251 5.74 -9.34 11.88
N PHE A 252 4.74 -10.19 12.16
CA PHE A 252 5.00 -11.62 12.32
C PHE A 252 5.57 -12.23 11.04
N PHE A 253 5.02 -11.89 9.88
CA PHE A 253 5.54 -12.32 8.59
C PHE A 253 6.96 -11.78 8.33
N VAL A 254 7.19 -10.48 8.56
CA VAL A 254 8.52 -9.86 8.38
C VAL A 254 9.57 -10.53 9.26
N TRP A 255 9.30 -10.69 10.54
CA TRP A 255 10.22 -11.36 11.48
C TRP A 255 10.47 -12.83 11.09
N SER A 256 9.43 -13.57 10.71
CA SER A 256 9.57 -14.96 10.27
C SER A 256 10.47 -15.11 9.06
N CYS A 257 10.26 -14.29 8.03
CA CYS A 257 11.10 -14.32 6.84
C CYS A 257 12.55 -13.90 7.15
N THR A 258 12.72 -12.82 7.92
CA THR A 258 14.05 -12.27 8.24
C THR A 258 14.86 -13.23 9.11
N LEU A 259 14.24 -13.86 10.09
CA LEU A 259 14.93 -14.82 10.96
C LEU A 259 15.24 -16.14 10.25
N ALA A 260 14.41 -16.54 9.28
CA ALA A 260 14.62 -17.78 8.53
C ALA A 260 15.68 -17.63 7.41
N LEU A 261 15.74 -16.48 6.74
CA LEU A 261 16.64 -16.24 5.60
C LEU A 261 17.95 -15.56 6.01
N GLY A 262 17.95 -14.81 7.12
CA GLY A 262 19.07 -13.96 7.50
C GLY A 262 19.31 -12.79 6.54
N ALA A 263 20.35 -12.00 6.83
CA ALA A 263 20.68 -10.82 6.03
C ALA A 263 21.14 -11.18 4.60
N ASP A 264 21.97 -12.23 4.46
CA ASP A 264 22.47 -12.69 3.16
C ASP A 264 21.34 -13.14 2.24
N GLY A 265 20.34 -13.82 2.79
CA GLY A 265 19.15 -14.23 2.04
C GLY A 265 18.28 -13.03 1.61
N MET A 266 18.20 -11.98 2.44
CA MET A 266 17.52 -10.75 2.10
C MET A 266 18.23 -9.99 0.97
N ASP A 267 19.55 -9.90 1.01
CA ASP A 267 20.35 -9.25 -0.03
C ASP A 267 20.25 -10.00 -1.36
N ALA A 268 20.32 -11.34 -1.34
CA ALA A 268 20.12 -12.15 -2.53
C ALA A 268 18.73 -12.00 -3.15
N ALA A 269 17.67 -11.90 -2.33
CA ALA A 269 16.31 -11.64 -2.81
C ALA A 269 16.20 -10.23 -3.43
N ARG A 270 16.87 -9.24 -2.86
CA ARG A 270 16.96 -7.87 -3.39
C ARG A 270 17.60 -7.85 -4.77
N GLU A 271 18.73 -8.53 -4.94
CA GLU A 271 19.44 -8.61 -6.22
C GLU A 271 18.59 -9.25 -7.33
N GLN A 272 17.80 -10.26 -6.99
CA GLN A 272 16.88 -10.91 -7.92
C GLN A 272 15.64 -10.07 -8.26
N ASN A 273 15.36 -9.00 -7.50
CA ASN A 273 14.17 -8.13 -7.66
C ASN A 273 12.85 -8.91 -7.63
N ILE A 274 12.76 -9.94 -6.78
CA ILE A 274 11.57 -10.80 -6.60
C ILE A 274 10.99 -10.67 -5.19
N PRO A 275 9.69 -10.97 -4.98
CA PRO A 275 9.11 -11.05 -3.64
C PRO A 275 9.85 -12.06 -2.75
N VAL A 276 9.90 -11.79 -1.44
CA VAL A 276 10.55 -12.72 -0.49
C VAL A 276 9.97 -14.14 -0.53
N LEU A 277 8.69 -14.28 -0.80
CA LEU A 277 8.05 -15.59 -0.94
C LEU A 277 8.54 -16.34 -2.19
N SER A 278 8.76 -15.63 -3.29
CA SER A 278 9.35 -16.25 -4.51
C SER A 278 10.77 -16.71 -4.25
N TYR A 279 11.55 -15.90 -3.52
CA TYR A 279 12.90 -16.27 -3.11
C TYR A 279 12.90 -17.52 -2.19
N LEU A 280 12.03 -17.53 -1.18
CA LEU A 280 11.84 -18.69 -0.30
C LEU A 280 11.49 -19.97 -1.07
N ALA A 281 10.62 -19.86 -2.07
CA ALA A 281 10.25 -21.00 -2.91
C ALA A 281 11.43 -21.54 -3.73
N ASN A 282 12.35 -20.66 -4.16
CA ASN A 282 13.53 -21.04 -4.94
C ASN A 282 14.61 -21.72 -4.08
N GLU A 283 14.79 -21.27 -2.83
CA GLU A 283 15.88 -21.72 -1.94
C GLU A 283 15.48 -22.92 -1.08
N THR A 284 14.20 -23.27 -1.02
CA THR A 284 13.73 -24.38 -0.18
C THR A 284 13.24 -25.56 -1.00
N ASP A 285 13.78 -26.75 -0.74
CA ASP A 285 13.34 -28.01 -1.37
C ASP A 285 12.03 -28.56 -0.77
N THR A 286 11.21 -27.70 -0.15
CA THR A 286 9.97 -28.17 0.47
C THR A 286 8.79 -27.96 -0.46
N PRO A 287 8.02 -29.01 -0.79
CA PRO A 287 6.84 -28.90 -1.66
C PRO A 287 5.82 -27.88 -1.17
N PHE A 288 5.73 -27.69 0.15
CA PHE A 288 4.83 -26.73 0.77
C PHE A 288 5.15 -25.29 0.33
N LEU A 289 6.40 -24.82 0.48
CA LEU A 289 6.80 -23.47 0.10
C LEU A 289 6.89 -23.31 -1.42
N ALA A 290 7.35 -24.32 -2.13
CA ALA A 290 7.46 -24.31 -3.59
C ALA A 290 6.10 -24.07 -4.28
N VAL A 291 5.00 -24.55 -3.70
CA VAL A 291 3.64 -24.37 -4.24
C VAL A 291 2.92 -23.19 -3.60
N LEU A 292 2.95 -23.07 -2.27
CA LEU A 292 2.15 -22.06 -1.55
C LEU A 292 2.70 -20.66 -1.76
N SER A 293 4.03 -20.48 -1.73
CA SER A 293 4.63 -19.15 -1.80
C SER A 293 4.32 -18.38 -3.10
N PRO A 294 4.50 -18.96 -4.30
CA PRO A 294 4.12 -18.27 -5.54
C PRO A 294 2.62 -17.98 -5.61
N ILE A 295 1.77 -18.91 -5.14
CA ILE A 295 0.31 -18.70 -5.14
C ILE A 295 -0.04 -17.50 -4.25
N VAL A 296 0.53 -17.40 -3.05
CA VAL A 296 0.31 -16.27 -2.14
C VAL A 296 0.80 -14.98 -2.76
N ALA A 297 1.99 -14.97 -3.36
CA ALA A 297 2.54 -13.79 -4.02
C ALA A 297 1.64 -13.32 -5.17
N LEU A 298 1.19 -14.23 -6.02
CA LEU A 298 0.29 -13.94 -7.14
C LEU A 298 -1.07 -13.42 -6.65
N CYS A 299 -1.66 -14.02 -5.63
CA CYS A 299 -2.92 -13.57 -5.04
C CYS A 299 -2.79 -12.17 -4.43
N ALA A 300 -1.71 -11.91 -3.69
CA ALA A 300 -1.45 -10.61 -3.08
C ALA A 300 -1.27 -9.52 -4.14
N ILE A 301 -0.47 -9.79 -5.17
CA ILE A 301 -0.23 -8.84 -6.26
C ILE A 301 -1.53 -8.59 -7.04
N ALA A 302 -2.26 -9.64 -7.43
CA ALA A 302 -3.48 -9.51 -8.22
C ALA A 302 -4.58 -8.75 -7.47
N SER A 303 -4.84 -9.10 -6.21
CA SER A 303 -5.88 -8.44 -5.40
C SER A 303 -5.61 -6.94 -5.23
N SER A 304 -4.37 -6.58 -4.92
CA SER A 304 -3.97 -5.17 -4.79
C SER A 304 -3.92 -4.43 -6.12
N TYR A 305 -3.48 -5.08 -7.19
CA TYR A 305 -3.47 -4.49 -8.53
C TYR A 305 -4.84 -3.95 -8.93
N PHE A 306 -5.90 -4.73 -8.73
CA PHE A 306 -7.25 -4.33 -9.12
C PHE A 306 -7.74 -3.08 -8.38
N GLY A 307 -7.45 -2.98 -7.08
CA GLY A 307 -7.78 -1.78 -6.30
C GLY A 307 -7.02 -0.54 -6.78
N HIS A 308 -5.73 -0.70 -7.06
CA HIS A 308 -4.87 0.41 -7.50
C HIS A 308 -5.15 0.84 -8.95
N VAL A 309 -5.51 -0.09 -9.85
CA VAL A 309 -5.97 0.27 -11.21
C VAL A 309 -7.23 1.11 -11.16
N MET A 310 -8.16 0.81 -10.25
CA MET A 310 -9.34 1.65 -10.06
C MET A 310 -8.96 3.08 -9.64
N GLY A 311 -8.07 3.21 -8.65
CA GLY A 311 -7.57 4.52 -8.23
C GLY A 311 -6.78 5.25 -9.32
N ALA A 312 -5.99 4.52 -10.12
CA ALA A 312 -5.26 5.07 -11.27
C ALA A 312 -6.22 5.56 -12.37
N GLU A 313 -7.30 4.81 -12.66
CA GLU A 313 -8.36 5.23 -13.59
C GLU A 313 -9.02 6.53 -13.11
N GLU A 314 -9.42 6.59 -11.84
CA GLU A 314 -10.07 7.76 -11.25
C GLU A 314 -9.15 8.98 -11.24
N GLY A 315 -7.92 8.81 -10.78
CA GLY A 315 -6.92 9.88 -10.72
C GLY A 315 -6.54 10.39 -12.12
N THR A 316 -6.37 9.51 -13.10
CA THR A 316 -6.08 9.90 -14.49
C THR A 316 -7.26 10.65 -15.09
N THR A 317 -8.49 10.17 -14.86
CA THR A 317 -9.72 10.86 -15.31
C THR A 317 -9.83 12.25 -14.72
N TYR A 318 -9.56 12.39 -13.41
CA TYR A 318 -9.54 13.67 -12.72
C TYR A 318 -8.52 14.64 -13.36
N LEU A 319 -7.28 14.20 -13.56
CA LEU A 319 -6.22 15.04 -14.13
C LEU A 319 -6.54 15.45 -15.58
N VAL A 320 -7.01 14.53 -16.43
CA VAL A 320 -7.39 14.83 -17.81
C VAL A 320 -8.48 15.91 -17.86
N ARG A 321 -9.51 15.79 -17.00
CA ARG A 321 -10.59 16.78 -16.92
C ARG A 321 -10.11 18.12 -16.37
N ALA A 322 -9.18 18.10 -15.44
CA ALA A 322 -8.67 19.31 -14.81
C ALA A 322 -7.72 20.10 -15.71
N VAL A 323 -6.88 19.41 -16.50
CA VAL A 323 -5.89 20.02 -17.40
C VAL A 323 -6.48 20.40 -18.75
N ALA A 324 -7.39 19.59 -19.29
CA ALA A 324 -8.00 19.78 -20.60
C ALA A 324 -9.53 19.69 -20.55
N PRO A 325 -10.22 20.58 -19.81
CA PRO A 325 -11.67 20.46 -19.60
C PRO A 325 -12.47 20.46 -20.90
N GLY A 326 -12.15 21.33 -21.85
CA GLY A 326 -12.84 21.42 -23.13
C GLY A 326 -12.64 20.19 -24.04
N ALA A 327 -11.52 19.51 -23.95
CA ALA A 327 -11.30 18.24 -24.65
C ALA A 327 -12.02 17.09 -23.92
N ALA A 328 -11.98 17.08 -22.59
CA ALA A 328 -12.61 16.04 -21.78
C ALA A 328 -14.15 16.05 -21.90
N GLU A 329 -14.77 17.23 -22.03
CA GLU A 329 -16.22 17.37 -22.23
C GLU A 329 -16.69 16.86 -23.61
N ARG A 330 -15.82 16.93 -24.63
CA ARG A 330 -16.11 16.47 -26.00
C ARG A 330 -15.88 14.98 -26.20
N LEU A 331 -15.11 14.34 -25.31
CA LEU A 331 -14.83 12.91 -25.40
C LEU A 331 -15.99 12.09 -24.83
N ASP A 332 -16.40 11.07 -25.55
CA ASP A 332 -17.28 10.02 -25.01
C ASP A 332 -16.62 9.40 -23.75
N PRO A 333 -17.33 9.36 -22.62
CA PRO A 333 -16.81 8.77 -21.39
C PRO A 333 -16.27 7.34 -21.55
N LYS A 334 -16.87 6.54 -22.45
CA LYS A 334 -16.38 5.19 -22.76
C LYS A 334 -15.03 5.22 -23.49
N LYS A 335 -14.87 6.13 -24.46
CA LYS A 335 -13.61 6.29 -25.20
C LYS A 335 -12.49 6.78 -24.30
N LEU A 336 -12.78 7.73 -23.41
CA LEU A 336 -11.82 8.20 -22.42
C LEU A 336 -11.36 7.04 -21.50
N ARG A 337 -12.30 6.25 -20.98
CA ARG A 337 -12.00 5.09 -20.14
C ARG A 337 -11.12 4.06 -20.84
N TRP A 338 -11.45 3.70 -22.08
CA TRP A 338 -10.63 2.76 -22.86
C TRP A 338 -9.25 3.33 -23.17
N GLY A 339 -9.14 4.62 -23.45
CA GLY A 339 -7.85 5.30 -23.61
C GLY A 339 -6.99 5.21 -22.35
N ILE A 340 -7.60 5.37 -21.17
CA ILE A 340 -6.93 5.23 -19.88
C ILE A 340 -6.48 3.77 -19.66
N TYR A 341 -7.31 2.78 -19.98
CA TYR A 341 -6.93 1.37 -19.84
C TYR A 341 -5.76 1.00 -20.76
N VAL A 342 -5.77 1.48 -22.00
CA VAL A 342 -4.65 1.28 -22.92
C VAL A 342 -3.39 1.97 -22.41
N PHE A 343 -3.49 3.17 -21.89
CA PHE A 343 -2.36 3.89 -21.27
C PHE A 343 -1.79 3.12 -20.09
N ILE A 344 -2.62 2.69 -19.14
CA ILE A 344 -2.20 1.89 -17.99
C ILE A 344 -1.55 0.59 -18.45
N PHE A 345 -2.19 -0.13 -19.37
CA PHE A 345 -1.68 -1.39 -19.89
C PHE A 345 -0.29 -1.23 -20.54
N VAL A 346 -0.16 -0.32 -21.48
CA VAL A 346 1.09 -0.12 -22.23
C VAL A 346 2.23 0.30 -21.28
N THR A 347 2.00 1.25 -20.41
CA THR A 347 3.02 1.73 -19.47
C THR A 347 3.40 0.66 -18.44
N THR A 348 2.44 -0.15 -17.99
CA THR A 348 2.71 -1.25 -17.05
C THR A 348 3.49 -2.39 -17.73
N VAL A 349 3.18 -2.72 -19.00
CA VAL A 349 3.97 -3.67 -19.78
C VAL A 349 5.40 -3.16 -19.98
N ILE A 350 5.57 -1.89 -20.34
CA ILE A 350 6.89 -1.27 -20.47
C ILE A 350 7.66 -1.38 -19.14
N ALA A 351 7.05 -1.05 -18.03
CA ALA A 351 7.67 -1.21 -16.71
C ALA A 351 8.08 -2.67 -16.44
N GLY A 352 7.23 -3.64 -16.74
CA GLY A 352 7.53 -5.07 -16.66
C GLY A 352 8.73 -5.49 -17.51
N ILE A 353 8.88 -4.92 -18.71
CA ILE A 353 10.01 -5.18 -19.61
C ILE A 353 11.30 -4.54 -19.09
N VAL A 354 11.26 -3.27 -18.71
CA VAL A 354 12.41 -2.49 -18.20
C VAL A 354 12.94 -3.05 -16.89
N ASN A 355 12.08 -3.64 -16.07
CA ASN A 355 12.41 -4.24 -14.78
C ASN A 355 13.16 -3.30 -13.81
N PRO A 356 12.61 -2.13 -13.51
CA PRO A 356 13.24 -1.25 -12.53
C PRO A 356 13.25 -1.91 -11.13
N SER A 357 14.16 -1.45 -10.26
CA SER A 357 14.19 -1.89 -8.86
C SER A 357 12.84 -1.60 -8.18
N ILE A 358 12.18 -2.66 -7.72
CA ILE A 358 10.88 -2.54 -7.04
C ILE A 358 11.05 -1.81 -5.71
N LEU A 359 12.11 -2.09 -4.96
CA LEU A 359 12.37 -1.45 -3.67
C LEU A 359 12.64 0.05 -3.80
N ASP A 360 13.36 0.47 -4.86
CA ASP A 360 13.60 1.90 -5.11
C ASP A 360 12.28 2.63 -5.44
N LEU A 361 11.44 2.02 -6.27
CA LEU A 361 10.11 2.56 -6.56
C LEU A 361 9.24 2.63 -5.30
N ILE A 362 9.23 1.59 -4.47
CA ILE A 362 8.52 1.56 -3.19
C ILE A 362 9.00 2.69 -2.27
N SER A 363 10.31 2.91 -2.18
CA SER A 363 10.91 3.95 -1.35
C SER A 363 10.49 5.35 -1.81
N VAL A 364 10.52 5.62 -3.12
CA VAL A 364 10.08 6.91 -3.68
C VAL A 364 8.58 7.13 -3.47
N VAL A 365 7.75 6.16 -3.80
CA VAL A 365 6.30 6.29 -3.69
C VAL A 365 5.87 6.43 -2.23
N GLY A 366 6.40 5.59 -1.35
CA GLY A 366 6.11 5.63 0.08
C GLY A 366 6.66 6.88 0.75
N GLY A 367 7.94 7.17 0.50
CA GLY A 367 8.66 8.26 1.16
C GLY A 367 8.24 9.66 0.71
N VAL A 368 7.84 9.83 -0.55
CA VAL A 368 7.46 11.16 -1.08
C VAL A 368 5.96 11.30 -1.23
N PHE A 369 5.33 10.51 -2.10
CA PHE A 369 3.94 10.77 -2.51
C PHE A 369 2.90 10.35 -1.46
N ILE A 370 3.00 9.14 -0.92
CA ILE A 370 2.10 8.68 0.14
C ILE A 370 2.32 9.52 1.41
N THR A 371 3.58 9.76 1.76
CA THR A 371 3.93 10.60 2.93
C THR A 371 3.36 12.00 2.79
N PHE A 372 3.47 12.63 1.62
CA PHE A 372 2.84 13.94 1.41
C PHE A 372 1.34 13.91 1.68
N LEU A 373 0.62 12.96 1.12
CA LEU A 373 -0.83 12.88 1.26
C LEU A 373 -1.29 12.55 2.68
N VAL A 374 -0.70 11.52 3.28
CA VAL A 374 -1.19 10.95 4.54
C VAL A 374 -0.65 11.71 5.75
N TYR A 375 0.56 12.25 5.66
CA TYR A 375 1.24 12.89 6.79
C TYR A 375 1.29 14.42 6.72
N ILE A 376 1.39 15.01 5.52
CA ILE A 376 1.57 16.46 5.35
C ILE A 376 0.25 17.17 5.06
N VAL A 377 -0.53 16.69 4.09
CA VAL A 377 -1.79 17.33 3.67
C VAL A 377 -2.78 17.56 4.82
N PRO A 378 -2.99 16.61 5.78
CA PRO A 378 -3.90 16.86 6.89
C PRO A 378 -3.53 18.09 7.72
N MET A 379 -2.24 18.25 8.08
CA MET A 379 -1.79 19.42 8.84
C MET A 379 -2.00 20.71 8.07
N LEU A 380 -1.63 20.71 6.78
CA LEU A 380 -1.78 21.92 5.93
C LEU A 380 -3.26 22.33 5.84
N LEU A 381 -4.17 21.37 5.61
CA LEU A 381 -5.60 21.62 5.57
C LEU A 381 -6.14 22.10 6.93
N PHE A 382 -5.75 21.44 8.02
CA PHE A 382 -6.21 21.78 9.38
C PHE A 382 -5.75 23.17 9.82
N ARG A 383 -4.61 23.63 9.36
CA ARG A 383 -4.14 25.00 9.56
C ARG A 383 -4.87 26.01 8.70
N TYR A 384 -5.18 25.65 7.46
CA TYR A 384 -5.78 26.58 6.49
C TYR A 384 -7.28 26.75 6.70
N ALA A 385 -8.03 25.65 6.89
CA ALA A 385 -9.48 25.68 6.97
C ALA A 385 -9.97 25.89 8.41
N LYS A 386 -10.81 26.91 8.63
CA LYS A 386 -11.30 27.28 9.97
C LYS A 386 -11.99 26.14 10.72
N ASP A 387 -12.77 25.34 10.01
CA ASP A 387 -13.52 24.21 10.58
C ASP A 387 -12.64 23.12 11.17
N TYR A 388 -11.36 23.04 10.75
CA TYR A 388 -10.41 22.05 11.21
C TYR A 388 -9.37 22.56 12.20
N GLN A 389 -9.32 23.87 12.50
CA GLN A 389 -8.26 24.47 13.36
C GLN A 389 -8.16 23.79 14.74
N ARG A 390 -9.27 23.26 15.27
CA ARG A 390 -9.30 22.48 16.50
C ARG A 390 -8.42 21.22 16.47
N TYR A 391 -8.08 20.70 15.27
CA TYR A 391 -7.20 19.54 15.09
C TYR A 391 -5.75 19.92 14.83
N ALA A 392 -5.49 21.13 14.35
CA ALA A 392 -4.15 21.58 13.95
C ALA A 392 -3.12 21.59 15.10
N ASN A 393 -3.57 21.90 16.32
CA ASN A 393 -2.70 22.01 17.50
C ASN A 393 -2.68 20.73 18.36
N LYS A 394 -3.30 19.64 17.91
CA LYS A 394 -3.27 18.39 18.64
C LYS A 394 -1.91 17.70 18.55
N PRO A 395 -1.40 17.09 19.65
CA PRO A 395 -0.10 16.42 19.66
C PRO A 395 0.04 15.38 18.57
N GLU A 396 -1.01 14.59 18.33
CA GLU A 396 -1.00 13.56 17.29
C GLU A 396 -0.87 14.14 15.88
N THR A 397 -1.44 15.31 15.61
CA THR A 397 -1.32 15.98 14.30
C THR A 397 0.12 16.48 14.08
N TRP A 398 0.73 17.04 15.11
CA TRP A 398 2.13 17.43 15.06
C TRP A 398 3.06 16.24 14.93
N PHE A 399 2.83 15.15 15.68
CA PHE A 399 3.59 13.91 15.55
C PHE A 399 3.59 13.42 14.10
N VAL A 400 2.40 13.31 13.48
CA VAL A 400 2.25 12.87 12.09
C VAL A 400 2.99 13.82 11.14
N PHE A 401 2.81 15.12 11.29
CA PHE A 401 3.42 16.12 10.40
C PHE A 401 4.96 16.13 10.49
N VAL A 402 5.52 16.14 11.69
CA VAL A 402 6.98 16.14 11.90
C VAL A 402 7.58 14.86 11.36
N LEU A 403 6.98 13.70 11.68
CA LEU A 403 7.43 12.40 11.17
C LEU A 403 7.38 12.36 9.63
N GLY A 404 6.27 12.78 9.03
CA GLY A 404 6.13 12.84 7.58
C GLY A 404 7.14 13.79 6.93
N THR A 405 7.43 14.93 7.55
CA THR A 405 8.45 15.86 7.04
C THR A 405 9.83 15.21 7.04
N VAL A 406 10.20 14.51 8.12
CA VAL A 406 11.48 13.78 8.21
C VAL A 406 11.54 12.70 7.13
N ILE A 407 10.51 11.86 7.01
CA ILE A 407 10.46 10.79 6.01
C ILE A 407 10.61 11.35 4.59
N MET A 408 9.86 12.39 4.26
CA MET A 408 9.89 13.00 2.93
C MET A 408 11.25 13.62 2.61
N CYS A 409 11.87 14.33 3.56
CA CYS A 409 13.20 14.90 3.38
C CYS A 409 14.26 13.81 3.16
N VAL A 410 14.18 12.70 3.90
CA VAL A 410 15.09 11.55 3.74
C VAL A 410 14.90 10.89 2.38
N ALA A 411 13.66 10.65 1.97
CA ALA A 411 13.36 10.03 0.68
C ALA A 411 13.83 10.91 -0.49
N ILE A 412 13.60 12.22 -0.43
CA ILE A 412 14.10 13.17 -1.43
C ILE A 412 15.63 13.19 -1.44
N TRP A 413 16.25 13.21 -0.26
CA TRP A 413 17.72 13.15 -0.19
C TRP A 413 18.28 11.87 -0.83
N GLN A 414 17.67 10.71 -0.57
CA GLN A 414 18.07 9.44 -1.21
C GLN A 414 18.02 9.49 -2.74
N MET A 415 17.00 10.15 -3.32
CA MET A 415 16.86 10.27 -4.78
C MET A 415 18.02 11.03 -5.44
N PHE A 416 18.71 11.91 -4.71
CA PHE A 416 19.77 12.78 -5.26
C PHE A 416 21.18 12.44 -4.75
N ALA A 417 21.30 11.65 -3.68
CA ALA A 417 22.56 11.33 -3.03
C ALA A 417 23.01 9.86 -3.23
N GLY A 418 22.16 9.06 -3.93
CA GLY A 418 22.39 7.63 -4.20
C GLY A 418 23.35 7.35 -5.33
#